data_9a1342c653a1e985d8a01eae8c5037e6
#
_entry.id   9a1342c653a1e985d8a01eae8c5037e6
#
_cell.length_a   1.000
_cell.length_b   1.000
_cell.length_c   1.000
_cell.angle_alpha   90.00
_cell.angle_beta   90.00
_cell.angle_gamma   90.00
#
_symmetry.space_group_name_H-M   'P 1'
#
loop_
_entity.id
_entity.type
_entity.pdbx_description
1 polymer ?
#
loop_
_entity_poly.entity_id
_entity_poly.type
_entity_poly.pdbx_seq_one_letter_code
_entity_poly.pdbx_strand_id
1 'polypeptide(L)'
;MFSVLVCDDSLVARKQVAKCLPQDWPVSVHFAKHGEEAVALLKEGKGQLLLLDLNMPVMDGYQTLEAIQQQGLNTKVIVISGDIQPAAHERVTKLGALDFIRKPVNPETLHQTLVKHNVMAEEEEVKEELEALDPDVRDCYQEITNIAMGQAGDHLARILNVFVELPIPNVNLIEVSELHMMLSDIETHERVTAVCQGFLGPGVRGEALCILSDSSFQDVAKILDIKGEVDDQIQLEVLMDAASILIGTCLSGLANQMDLKFSQGHPIVLGQHRNINEIIEMNKIKWRRTLAIELSYGLEGYNVHCDLILLFTEDSMDTMNKKLAHLLEDE
;
A
#
# COMPACT_ATOMS: atom_id res chain seq x y z
N MET A 1 -25.35 -4.29 -21.51
CA MET A 1 -24.07 -3.59 -21.38
C MET A 1 -24.35 -2.35 -20.54
N PHE A 2 -23.66 -2.16 -19.45
CA PHE A 2 -23.88 -1.03 -18.53
C PHE A 2 -23.44 0.28 -19.20
N SER A 3 -24.19 1.37 -19.03
CA SER A 3 -23.88 2.64 -19.70
C SER A 3 -23.41 3.70 -18.71
N VAL A 4 -22.25 4.28 -19.01
CA VAL A 4 -21.62 5.35 -18.23
C VAL A 4 -21.65 6.63 -19.07
N LEU A 5 -22.17 7.72 -18.51
CA LEU A 5 -22.16 9.04 -19.12
C LEU A 5 -21.17 9.94 -18.38
N VAL A 6 -20.20 10.49 -19.09
CA VAL A 6 -19.24 11.46 -18.55
C VAL A 6 -19.62 12.86 -19.03
N CYS A 7 -19.98 13.73 -18.09
CA CYS A 7 -20.40 15.10 -18.36
C CYS A 7 -19.42 16.12 -17.78
N ASP A 8 -18.72 16.84 -18.65
CA ASP A 8 -17.68 17.84 -18.31
C ASP A 8 -17.50 18.74 -19.53
N ASP A 9 -17.30 20.02 -19.41
CA ASP A 9 -17.14 20.92 -20.55
C ASP A 9 -15.79 20.75 -21.26
N SER A 10 -14.77 20.29 -20.52
CA SER A 10 -13.43 20.01 -21.04
C SER A 10 -13.35 18.65 -21.74
N LEU A 11 -13.00 18.65 -23.02
CA LEU A 11 -12.74 17.39 -23.75
C LEU A 11 -11.62 16.57 -23.14
N VAL A 12 -10.61 17.23 -22.57
CA VAL A 12 -9.49 16.56 -21.92
C VAL A 12 -9.94 15.87 -20.65
N ALA A 13 -10.73 16.57 -19.82
CA ALA A 13 -11.26 16.00 -18.58
C ALA A 13 -12.17 14.80 -18.86
N ARG A 14 -13.09 14.91 -19.84
CA ARG A 14 -13.93 13.76 -20.24
C ARG A 14 -13.12 12.53 -20.60
N LYS A 15 -12.05 12.70 -21.41
CA LYS A 15 -11.18 11.58 -21.81
C LYS A 15 -10.36 11.04 -20.64
N GLN A 16 -9.94 11.90 -19.72
CA GLN A 16 -9.21 11.50 -18.53
C GLN A 16 -10.07 10.66 -17.60
N VAL A 17 -11.29 11.12 -17.31
CA VAL A 17 -12.26 10.38 -16.50
C VAL A 17 -12.60 9.03 -17.13
N ALA A 18 -12.83 9.00 -18.44
CA ALA A 18 -13.12 7.75 -19.16
C ALA A 18 -11.95 6.75 -19.09
N LYS A 19 -10.69 7.22 -19.07
CA LYS A 19 -9.50 6.36 -18.89
C LYS A 19 -9.33 5.84 -17.48
N CYS A 20 -9.93 6.48 -16.49
CA CYS A 20 -9.92 6.04 -15.11
C CYS A 20 -10.96 4.93 -14.82
N LEU A 21 -11.87 4.64 -15.76
CA LEU A 21 -12.77 3.50 -15.64
C LEU A 21 -11.99 2.19 -15.78
N PRO A 22 -12.34 1.15 -15.01
CA PRO A 22 -11.70 -0.17 -15.10
C PRO A 22 -11.72 -0.70 -16.54
N GLN A 23 -10.57 -1.21 -17.01
CA GLN A 23 -10.42 -1.64 -18.41
C GLN A 23 -11.27 -2.88 -18.75
N ASP A 24 -11.45 -3.75 -17.77
CA ASP A 24 -12.17 -5.02 -17.94
C ASP A 24 -13.68 -4.87 -17.65
N TRP A 25 -14.15 -3.67 -17.29
CA TRP A 25 -15.56 -3.42 -17.06
C TRP A 25 -16.31 -3.26 -18.38
N PRO A 26 -17.27 -4.14 -18.72
CA PRO A 26 -17.95 -4.13 -20.01
C PRO A 26 -19.01 -3.01 -20.07
N VAL A 27 -18.56 -1.77 -20.25
CA VAL A 27 -19.42 -0.57 -20.29
C VAL A 27 -19.42 0.11 -21.65
N SER A 28 -20.52 0.79 -21.94
CA SER A 28 -20.58 1.76 -23.03
C SER A 28 -20.43 3.18 -22.47
N VAL A 29 -19.40 3.91 -22.92
CA VAL A 29 -19.13 5.26 -22.44
C VAL A 29 -19.71 6.29 -23.40
N HIS A 30 -20.52 7.21 -22.87
CA HIS A 30 -21.10 8.35 -23.56
C HIS A 30 -20.53 9.65 -23.01
N PHE A 31 -20.59 10.72 -23.78
CA PHE A 31 -20.04 12.01 -23.38
C PHE A 31 -21.07 13.13 -23.56
N ALA A 32 -21.11 14.06 -22.61
CA ALA A 32 -21.86 15.30 -22.67
C ALA A 32 -20.93 16.49 -22.32
N LYS A 33 -21.19 17.66 -22.89
CA LYS A 33 -20.40 18.88 -22.69
C LYS A 33 -20.98 19.81 -21.62
N HIS A 34 -22.25 19.64 -21.30
CA HIS A 34 -23.01 20.44 -20.33
C HIS A 34 -24.27 19.67 -19.90
N GLY A 35 -24.94 20.16 -18.87
CA GLY A 35 -26.09 19.48 -18.26
C GLY A 35 -27.26 19.23 -19.19
N GLU A 36 -27.59 20.12 -20.13
CA GLU A 36 -28.69 19.89 -21.07
C GLU A 36 -28.44 18.68 -21.97
N GLU A 37 -27.20 18.53 -22.48
CA GLU A 37 -26.81 17.38 -23.30
C GLU A 37 -26.87 16.09 -22.46
N ALA A 38 -26.39 16.17 -21.19
CA ALA A 38 -26.47 15.04 -20.27
C ALA A 38 -27.91 14.60 -20.01
N VAL A 39 -28.81 15.52 -19.69
CA VAL A 39 -30.22 15.22 -19.47
C VAL A 39 -30.89 14.62 -20.72
N ALA A 40 -30.56 15.10 -21.92
CA ALA A 40 -31.05 14.52 -23.16
C ALA A 40 -30.61 13.07 -23.34
N LEU A 41 -29.32 12.76 -23.11
CA LEU A 41 -28.79 11.40 -23.20
C LEU A 41 -29.35 10.47 -22.12
N LEU A 42 -29.59 10.99 -20.92
CA LEU A 42 -30.23 10.21 -19.85
C LEU A 42 -31.68 9.81 -20.20
N LYS A 43 -32.43 10.68 -20.87
CA LYS A 43 -33.78 10.36 -21.38
C LYS A 43 -33.74 9.25 -22.44
N GLU A 44 -32.67 9.15 -23.18
CA GLU A 44 -32.46 8.07 -24.15
C GLU A 44 -31.97 6.75 -23.49
N GLY A 45 -31.81 6.71 -22.16
CA GLY A 45 -31.32 5.57 -21.41
C GLY A 45 -29.79 5.38 -21.50
N LYS A 46 -29.05 6.40 -21.92
CA LYS A 46 -27.58 6.39 -22.08
C LYS A 46 -26.88 6.98 -20.87
N GLY A 47 -26.96 6.31 -19.71
CA GLY A 47 -26.31 6.79 -18.50
C GLY A 47 -26.92 6.19 -17.24
N GLN A 48 -26.73 4.90 -17.03
CA GLN A 48 -27.07 4.27 -15.74
C GLN A 48 -26.20 4.82 -14.61
N LEU A 49 -24.97 5.23 -14.96
CA LEU A 49 -24.08 6.04 -14.14
C LEU A 49 -23.77 7.36 -14.85
N LEU A 50 -23.89 8.47 -14.14
CA LEU A 50 -23.44 9.79 -14.57
C LEU A 50 -22.23 10.22 -13.72
N LEU A 51 -21.11 10.48 -14.36
CA LEU A 51 -19.93 11.15 -13.78
C LEU A 51 -20.03 12.63 -14.17
N LEU A 52 -20.32 13.50 -13.21
CA LEU A 52 -20.80 14.86 -13.45
C LEU A 52 -19.83 15.92 -12.90
N ASP A 53 -19.34 16.80 -13.77
CA ASP A 53 -18.69 18.04 -13.31
C ASP A 53 -19.70 19.07 -12.83
N LEU A 54 -19.28 19.93 -11.90
CA LEU A 54 -20.13 20.99 -11.36
C LEU A 54 -20.06 22.29 -12.16
N ASN A 55 -18.88 22.63 -12.68
CA ASN A 55 -18.62 23.92 -13.28
C ASN A 55 -18.67 23.84 -14.81
N MET A 56 -19.85 23.90 -15.36
CA MET A 56 -20.06 23.83 -16.81
C MET A 56 -20.92 25.01 -17.31
N PRO A 57 -20.71 25.44 -18.58
CA PRO A 57 -21.54 26.44 -19.21
C PRO A 57 -22.95 25.87 -19.54
N VAL A 58 -23.89 26.74 -19.89
CA VAL A 58 -25.28 26.43 -20.33
C VAL A 58 -26.14 25.87 -19.19
N MET A 59 -25.80 24.72 -18.64
CA MET A 59 -26.43 24.10 -17.48
C MET A 59 -25.32 23.48 -16.63
N ASP A 60 -25.17 24.02 -15.43
CA ASP A 60 -24.16 23.55 -14.48
C ASP A 60 -24.53 22.20 -13.82
N GLY A 61 -23.63 21.65 -13.02
CA GLY A 61 -23.84 20.34 -12.37
C GLY A 61 -24.97 20.37 -11.33
N TYR A 62 -25.16 21.48 -10.63
CA TYR A 62 -26.25 21.61 -9.65
C TYR A 62 -27.60 21.63 -10.35
N GLN A 63 -27.72 22.42 -11.40
CA GLN A 63 -28.96 22.47 -12.25
C GLN A 63 -29.23 21.11 -12.91
N THR A 64 -28.16 20.37 -13.27
CA THR A 64 -28.28 19.03 -13.83
C THR A 64 -28.85 18.05 -12.81
N LEU A 65 -28.35 18.07 -11.57
CA LEU A 65 -28.88 17.25 -10.47
C LEU A 65 -30.35 17.58 -10.18
N GLU A 66 -30.70 18.86 -10.12
CA GLU A 66 -32.08 19.31 -9.94
C GLU A 66 -32.99 18.81 -11.07
N ALA A 67 -32.53 18.88 -12.32
CA ALA A 67 -33.30 18.39 -13.47
C ALA A 67 -33.46 16.85 -13.45
N ILE A 68 -32.46 16.11 -13.04
CA ILE A 68 -32.55 14.66 -12.86
C ILE A 68 -33.59 14.30 -11.81
N GLN A 69 -33.58 14.98 -10.66
CA GLN A 69 -34.54 14.78 -9.59
C GLN A 69 -35.95 15.13 -9.99
N GLN A 70 -36.16 16.32 -10.59
CA GLN A 70 -37.49 16.80 -11.03
C GLN A 70 -38.12 15.92 -12.11
N GLN A 71 -37.30 15.37 -12.99
CA GLN A 71 -37.78 14.54 -14.10
C GLN A 71 -37.80 13.05 -13.78
N GLY A 72 -37.37 12.64 -12.56
CA GLY A 72 -37.39 11.26 -12.12
C GLY A 72 -36.50 10.35 -12.98
N LEU A 73 -35.37 10.88 -13.48
CA LEU A 73 -34.43 10.09 -14.32
C LEU A 73 -33.68 9.06 -13.47
N ASN A 74 -33.77 7.82 -13.89
CA ASN A 74 -33.15 6.71 -13.18
C ASN A 74 -31.66 6.60 -13.56
N THR A 75 -30.82 7.38 -12.87
CA THR A 75 -29.36 7.36 -13.01
C THR A 75 -28.70 7.48 -11.65
N LYS A 76 -27.60 6.78 -11.45
CA LYS A 76 -26.69 6.98 -10.30
C LYS A 76 -25.75 8.13 -10.64
N VAL A 77 -25.57 9.10 -9.75
CA VAL A 77 -24.72 10.26 -10.03
C VAL A 77 -23.57 10.30 -9.05
N ILE A 78 -22.34 10.34 -9.58
CA ILE A 78 -21.12 10.65 -8.84
C ILE A 78 -20.60 11.98 -9.37
N VAL A 79 -20.42 12.95 -8.47
CA VAL A 79 -19.89 14.26 -8.83
C VAL A 79 -18.38 14.23 -8.87
N ILE A 80 -17.79 14.83 -9.92
CA ILE A 80 -16.34 14.95 -10.10
C ILE A 80 -15.99 16.43 -10.25
N SER A 81 -15.45 17.07 -9.23
CA SER A 81 -15.23 18.52 -9.26
C SER A 81 -13.88 18.94 -8.68
N GLY A 82 -13.38 20.09 -9.16
CA GLY A 82 -12.24 20.79 -8.55
C GLY A 82 -12.62 21.65 -7.34
N ASP A 83 -13.89 21.87 -7.08
CA ASP A 83 -14.36 22.62 -5.91
C ASP A 83 -14.26 21.72 -4.67
N ILE A 84 -13.51 22.18 -3.68
CA ILE A 84 -13.19 21.43 -2.44
C ILE A 84 -13.95 21.95 -1.23
N GLN A 85 -14.90 22.85 -1.42
CA GLN A 85 -15.63 23.45 -0.32
C GLN A 85 -16.58 22.41 0.32
N PRO A 86 -16.60 22.28 1.67
CA PRO A 86 -17.53 21.36 2.34
C PRO A 86 -19.00 21.64 1.99
N ALA A 87 -19.35 22.92 1.77
CA ALA A 87 -20.68 23.33 1.36
C ALA A 87 -21.10 22.78 -0.01
N ALA A 88 -20.16 22.63 -0.96
CA ALA A 88 -20.43 22.03 -2.27
C ALA A 88 -20.80 20.55 -2.13
N HIS A 89 -20.03 19.81 -1.32
CA HIS A 89 -20.30 18.40 -1.04
C HIS A 89 -21.68 18.18 -0.39
N GLU A 90 -22.01 18.96 0.65
CA GLU A 90 -23.33 18.86 1.29
C GLU A 90 -24.47 19.17 0.32
N ARG A 91 -24.27 20.16 -0.56
CA ARG A 91 -25.29 20.58 -1.52
C ARG A 91 -25.57 19.49 -2.56
N VAL A 92 -24.53 18.87 -3.14
CA VAL A 92 -24.72 17.81 -4.14
C VAL A 92 -25.34 16.55 -3.54
N THR A 93 -24.97 16.21 -2.30
CA THR A 93 -25.58 15.08 -1.57
C THR A 93 -27.08 15.30 -1.33
N LYS A 94 -27.48 16.52 -0.95
CA LYS A 94 -28.91 16.88 -0.80
C LYS A 94 -29.67 16.82 -2.12
N LEU A 95 -28.99 17.02 -3.24
CA LEU A 95 -29.57 16.93 -4.59
C LEU A 95 -29.54 15.50 -5.16
N GLY A 96 -29.13 14.52 -4.38
CA GLY A 96 -29.21 13.10 -4.74
C GLY A 96 -27.96 12.52 -5.39
N ALA A 97 -26.82 13.21 -5.37
CA ALA A 97 -25.56 12.61 -5.75
C ALA A 97 -25.16 11.53 -4.73
N LEU A 98 -24.66 10.39 -5.22
CA LEU A 98 -24.23 9.27 -4.40
C LEU A 98 -22.92 9.56 -3.68
N ASP A 99 -21.98 10.20 -4.40
CA ASP A 99 -20.66 10.52 -3.85
C ASP A 99 -20.04 11.71 -4.60
N PHE A 100 -18.89 12.14 -4.09
CA PHE A 100 -18.15 13.27 -4.61
C PHE A 100 -16.66 12.90 -4.72
N ILE A 101 -16.10 12.99 -5.93
CA ILE A 101 -14.68 12.76 -6.19
C ILE A 101 -14.00 14.08 -6.56
N ARG A 102 -12.87 14.34 -5.93
CA ARG A 102 -12.06 15.53 -6.20
C ARG A 102 -11.20 15.35 -7.46
N LYS A 103 -11.15 16.36 -8.32
CA LYS A 103 -10.18 16.43 -9.43
C LYS A 103 -8.75 16.73 -8.90
N PRO A 104 -7.71 16.08 -9.45
CA PRO A 104 -7.71 15.13 -10.55
C PRO A 104 -8.22 13.75 -10.13
N VAL A 105 -9.00 13.11 -11.01
CA VAL A 105 -9.54 11.76 -10.78
C VAL A 105 -8.42 10.74 -10.86
N ASN A 106 -8.35 9.88 -9.85
CA ASN A 106 -7.46 8.75 -9.78
C ASN A 106 -8.29 7.47 -10.08
N PRO A 107 -7.77 6.52 -10.90
CA PRO A 107 -8.47 5.27 -11.22
C PRO A 107 -8.89 4.48 -9.98
N GLU A 108 -8.04 4.41 -8.98
CA GLU A 108 -8.28 3.67 -7.75
C GLU A 108 -9.42 4.29 -6.93
N THR A 109 -9.42 5.63 -6.75
CA THR A 109 -10.49 6.35 -6.04
C THR A 109 -11.83 6.19 -6.76
N LEU A 110 -11.84 6.24 -8.10
CA LEU A 110 -13.04 6.02 -8.87
C LEU A 110 -13.54 4.58 -8.71
N HIS A 111 -12.67 3.59 -8.80
CA HIS A 111 -13.00 2.18 -8.61
C HIS A 111 -13.61 1.92 -7.22
N GLN A 112 -12.95 2.35 -6.15
CA GLN A 112 -13.44 2.22 -4.78
C GLN A 112 -14.82 2.87 -4.59
N THR A 113 -15.04 4.04 -5.19
CA THR A 113 -16.33 4.72 -5.13
C THR A 113 -17.43 3.95 -5.89
N LEU A 114 -17.10 3.36 -7.04
CA LEU A 114 -18.03 2.54 -7.82
C LEU A 114 -18.46 1.28 -7.06
N VAL A 115 -17.52 0.62 -6.40
CA VAL A 115 -17.78 -0.56 -5.56
C VAL A 115 -18.59 -0.17 -4.32
N LYS A 116 -18.18 0.83 -3.58
CA LYS A 116 -18.87 1.35 -2.37
C LYS A 116 -20.37 1.62 -2.61
N HIS A 117 -20.72 2.08 -3.78
CA HIS A 117 -22.12 2.42 -4.13
C HIS A 117 -22.83 1.32 -4.95
N ASN A 118 -22.28 0.12 -4.99
CA ASN A 118 -22.83 -1.01 -5.77
C ASN A 118 -23.17 -0.60 -7.21
N VAL A 119 -22.30 0.16 -7.86
CA VAL A 119 -22.41 0.55 -9.28
C VAL A 119 -21.79 -0.53 -10.16
N MET A 120 -20.66 -1.04 -9.74
CA MET A 120 -20.14 -2.33 -10.18
C MET A 120 -20.29 -3.30 -9.02
N ALA A 121 -20.50 -4.56 -9.30
CA ALA A 121 -20.22 -5.57 -8.32
C ALA A 121 -18.80 -5.28 -7.81
N GLU A 122 -18.54 -5.41 -6.48
CA GLU A 122 -17.24 -5.92 -6.14
C GLU A 122 -17.02 -7.00 -7.20
N GLU A 123 -16.03 -6.83 -8.07
CA GLU A 123 -15.44 -8.05 -8.54
C GLU A 123 -15.28 -8.80 -7.21
N GLU A 124 -16.05 -9.88 -7.00
CA GLU A 124 -15.41 -10.97 -6.33
C GLU A 124 -14.08 -10.96 -7.06
N GLU A 125 -13.06 -10.30 -6.43
CA GLU A 125 -11.71 -10.72 -6.71
C GLU A 125 -11.94 -12.21 -6.79
N VAL A 126 -11.88 -12.76 -8.02
CA VAL A 126 -11.49 -14.13 -8.12
C VAL A 126 -10.28 -14.03 -7.22
N LYS A 127 -10.49 -14.39 -5.95
CA LYS A 127 -9.42 -14.87 -5.12
C LYS A 127 -8.96 -16.00 -6.03
N GLU A 128 -8.09 -15.66 -6.97
CA GLU A 128 -7.05 -16.59 -7.32
C GLU A 128 -6.63 -16.98 -5.94
N GLU A 129 -7.19 -18.11 -5.49
CA GLU A 129 -6.84 -18.70 -4.19
C GLU A 129 -5.36 -18.48 -4.18
N LEU A 130 -4.93 -17.52 -3.32
CA LEU A 130 -3.53 -17.11 -3.27
C LEU A 130 -2.82 -18.43 -3.33
N GLU A 131 -2.23 -18.77 -4.48
CA GLU A 131 -1.51 -20.04 -4.57
C GLU A 131 -0.53 -19.91 -3.44
N ALA A 132 -0.92 -20.51 -2.32
CA ALA A 132 -0.14 -20.49 -1.11
C ALA A 132 1.22 -20.96 -1.57
N LEU A 133 2.28 -20.28 -1.18
CA LEU A 133 3.63 -20.72 -1.49
C LEU A 133 3.65 -22.25 -1.30
N ASP A 134 4.10 -22.94 -2.32
CA ASP A 134 4.32 -24.39 -2.20
C ASP A 134 5.02 -24.62 -0.84
N PRO A 135 4.51 -25.54 0.00
CA PRO A 135 5.08 -25.75 1.33
C PRO A 135 6.60 -25.97 1.31
N ASP A 136 7.11 -26.69 0.33
CA ASP A 136 8.55 -26.97 0.20
C ASP A 136 9.33 -25.69 -0.16
N VAL A 137 8.77 -24.85 -1.02
CA VAL A 137 9.35 -23.54 -1.37
C VAL A 137 9.32 -22.59 -0.16
N ARG A 138 8.25 -22.60 0.61
CA ARG A 138 8.13 -21.82 1.85
C ARG A 138 9.19 -22.22 2.87
N ASP A 139 9.37 -23.53 3.07
CA ASP A 139 10.37 -24.07 4.00
C ASP A 139 11.79 -23.69 3.57
N CYS A 140 12.09 -23.70 2.28
CA CYS A 140 13.35 -23.20 1.74
C CYS A 140 13.57 -21.70 2.06
N TYR A 141 12.55 -20.86 1.84
CA TYR A 141 12.66 -19.44 2.21
C TYR A 141 12.87 -19.25 3.72
N GLN A 142 12.18 -20.03 4.55
CA GLN A 142 12.34 -19.98 5.99
C GLN A 142 13.77 -20.37 6.40
N GLU A 143 14.33 -21.42 5.84
CA GLU A 143 15.66 -21.92 6.18
C GLU A 143 16.76 -20.92 5.79
N ILE A 144 16.76 -20.43 4.53
CA ILE A 144 17.74 -19.42 4.12
C ILE A 144 17.63 -18.13 4.92
N THR A 145 16.40 -17.78 5.32
CA THR A 145 16.14 -16.61 6.14
C THR A 145 16.63 -16.81 7.57
N ASN A 146 16.44 -17.99 8.16
CA ASN A 146 17.00 -18.35 9.46
C ASN A 146 18.52 -18.16 9.50
N ILE A 147 19.22 -18.63 8.46
CA ILE A 147 20.67 -18.47 8.34
C ILE A 147 21.05 -16.98 8.26
N ALA A 148 20.36 -16.23 7.41
CA ALA A 148 20.61 -14.80 7.21
C ALA A 148 20.32 -13.99 8.48
N MET A 149 19.22 -14.29 9.18
CA MET A 149 18.83 -13.66 10.43
C MET A 149 19.83 -13.97 11.55
N GLY A 150 20.31 -15.22 11.64
CA GLY A 150 21.33 -15.62 12.62
C GLY A 150 22.63 -14.84 12.44
N GLN A 151 23.06 -14.60 11.19
CA GLN A 151 24.25 -13.78 10.90
C GLN A 151 24.03 -12.31 11.28
N ALA A 152 22.86 -11.75 11.00
CA ALA A 152 22.52 -10.38 11.37
C ALA A 152 22.46 -10.21 12.90
N GLY A 153 21.83 -11.16 13.59
CA GLY A 153 21.74 -11.17 15.05
C GLY A 153 23.10 -11.31 15.74
N ASP A 154 23.98 -12.19 15.25
CA ASP A 154 25.36 -12.30 15.76
C ASP A 154 26.14 -10.98 15.62
N HIS A 155 25.96 -10.31 14.47
CA HIS A 155 26.61 -9.02 14.24
C HIS A 155 26.09 -7.94 15.22
N LEU A 156 24.78 -7.87 15.38
CA LEU A 156 24.13 -6.95 16.31
C LEU A 156 24.52 -7.27 17.77
N ALA A 157 24.52 -8.55 18.15
CA ALA A 157 24.93 -8.98 19.50
C ALA A 157 26.35 -8.58 19.86
N ARG A 158 27.29 -8.65 18.91
CA ARG A 158 28.68 -8.22 19.11
C ARG A 158 28.79 -6.70 19.29
N ILE A 159 28.00 -5.91 18.55
CA ILE A 159 28.03 -4.45 18.66
C ILE A 159 27.42 -4.00 19.99
N LEU A 160 26.27 -4.58 20.35
CA LEU A 160 25.53 -4.19 21.56
C LEU A 160 26.07 -4.90 22.82
N ASN A 161 26.87 -5.95 22.67
CA ASN A 161 27.31 -6.82 23.75
C ASN A 161 26.18 -7.40 24.61
N VAL A 162 25.07 -7.75 23.94
CA VAL A 162 23.86 -8.32 24.52
C VAL A 162 23.40 -9.50 23.67
N PHE A 163 22.78 -10.51 24.27
CA PHE A 163 22.23 -11.63 23.54
C PHE A 163 21.00 -11.18 22.74
N VAL A 164 20.94 -11.52 21.45
CA VAL A 164 19.84 -11.20 20.55
C VAL A 164 18.94 -12.42 20.43
N GLU A 165 17.67 -12.24 20.75
CA GLU A 165 16.65 -13.28 20.61
C GLU A 165 16.18 -13.32 19.15
N LEU A 166 16.18 -14.53 18.56
CA LEU A 166 15.86 -14.75 17.16
C LEU A 166 14.66 -15.70 17.07
N PRO A 167 13.44 -15.22 16.86
CA PRO A 167 12.28 -16.07 16.61
C PRO A 167 12.33 -16.68 15.21
N ILE A 168 11.44 -17.64 14.95
CA ILE A 168 11.29 -18.26 13.63
C ILE A 168 10.77 -17.21 12.64
N PRO A 169 11.41 -17.02 11.47
CA PRO A 169 10.94 -16.09 10.44
C PRO A 169 9.55 -16.47 9.93
N ASN A 170 8.72 -15.47 9.70
CA ASN A 170 7.43 -15.66 9.06
C ASN A 170 7.53 -15.31 7.58
N VAL A 171 7.23 -16.27 6.69
CA VAL A 171 7.33 -16.11 5.24
C VAL A 171 5.95 -16.30 4.62
N ASN A 172 5.44 -15.27 3.98
CA ASN A 172 4.12 -15.29 3.35
C ASN A 172 4.11 -14.53 2.02
N LEU A 173 3.24 -14.98 1.12
CA LEU A 173 2.77 -14.14 0.01
C LEU A 173 1.61 -13.31 0.53
N ILE A 174 1.75 -11.99 0.46
CA ILE A 174 0.76 -11.05 0.97
C ILE A 174 0.32 -10.07 -0.09
N GLU A 175 -0.93 -9.67 0.00
CA GLU A 175 -1.44 -8.48 -0.66
C GLU A 175 -1.29 -7.24 0.24
N VAL A 176 -1.44 -6.06 -0.33
CA VAL A 176 -1.31 -4.80 0.43
C VAL A 176 -2.29 -4.73 1.61
N SER A 177 -3.49 -5.27 1.43
CA SER A 177 -4.52 -5.38 2.48
C SER A 177 -4.09 -6.26 3.65
N GLU A 178 -3.35 -7.33 3.36
CA GLU A 178 -2.85 -8.29 4.35
C GLU A 178 -1.60 -7.76 5.06
N LEU A 179 -0.76 -6.97 4.37
CA LEU A 179 0.34 -6.24 5.01
C LEU A 179 -0.17 -5.35 6.14
N HIS A 180 -1.34 -4.75 5.94
CA HIS A 180 -1.99 -3.96 6.99
C HIS A 180 -2.39 -4.81 8.21
N MET A 181 -2.92 -6.01 7.99
CA MET A 181 -3.27 -6.92 9.09
C MET A 181 -2.01 -7.44 9.80
N MET A 182 -0.98 -7.83 9.04
CA MET A 182 0.29 -8.32 9.57
C MET A 182 0.99 -7.27 10.46
N LEU A 183 1.00 -6.03 10.02
CA LEU A 183 1.58 -4.93 10.79
C LEU A 183 0.67 -4.42 11.93
N SER A 184 -0.64 -4.72 11.89
CA SER A 184 -1.59 -4.38 12.96
C SER A 184 -1.45 -5.27 14.19
N ASP A 185 -0.82 -6.42 14.09
CA ASP A 185 -0.46 -7.29 15.22
C ASP A 185 0.70 -6.70 16.05
N ILE A 186 1.49 -5.80 15.47
CA ILE A 186 2.39 -4.91 16.23
C ILE A 186 1.47 -4.02 17.09
N GLU A 187 1.52 -4.17 18.40
CA GLU A 187 0.58 -3.63 19.39
C GLU A 187 -0.03 -2.27 18.99
N THR A 188 -1.32 -2.27 18.68
CA THR A 188 -2.07 -1.16 18.03
C THR A 188 -2.09 0.16 18.81
N HIS A 189 -1.46 0.22 19.99
CA HIS A 189 -1.44 1.38 20.89
C HIS A 189 -0.06 1.99 21.06
N GLU A 190 0.99 1.38 20.54
CA GLU A 190 2.35 1.88 20.65
C GLU A 190 2.71 2.76 19.46
N ARG A 191 3.48 3.81 19.71
CA ARG A 191 4.07 4.61 18.63
C ARG A 191 5.34 3.95 18.17
N VAL A 192 5.61 4.04 16.90
CA VAL A 192 6.79 3.47 16.28
C VAL A 192 7.51 4.50 15.42
N THR A 193 8.79 4.26 15.25
CA THR A 193 9.62 4.95 14.25
C THR A 193 10.06 3.92 13.23
N ALA A 194 9.88 4.23 11.94
CA ALA A 194 10.14 3.29 10.86
C ALA A 194 11.04 3.87 9.79
N VAL A 195 11.94 3.02 9.29
CA VAL A 195 12.88 3.30 8.21
C VAL A 195 12.66 2.30 7.08
N CYS A 196 12.69 2.78 5.84
CA CYS A 196 12.63 1.96 4.64
C CYS A 196 13.93 2.08 3.85
N GLN A 197 14.41 0.97 3.33
CA GLN A 197 15.58 0.91 2.47
C GLN A 197 15.31 0.02 1.26
N GLY A 198 15.32 0.61 0.07
CA GLY A 198 15.19 -0.15 -1.17
C GLY A 198 16.45 -0.97 -1.47
N PHE A 199 16.28 -2.15 -2.07
CA PHE A 199 17.39 -2.98 -2.54
C PHE A 199 17.12 -3.53 -3.94
N LEU A 200 18.20 -3.79 -4.67
CA LEU A 200 18.14 -4.21 -6.06
C LEU A 200 19.24 -5.26 -6.35
N GLY A 201 18.86 -6.32 -7.05
CA GLY A 201 19.78 -7.35 -7.55
C GLY A 201 19.41 -7.78 -8.97
N PRO A 202 20.16 -8.69 -9.60
CA PRO A 202 19.84 -9.21 -10.92
C PRO A 202 18.53 -9.97 -10.92
N GLY A 203 17.46 -9.38 -11.49
CA GLY A 203 16.12 -9.95 -11.53
C GLY A 203 15.37 -9.95 -10.19
N VAL A 204 15.90 -9.29 -9.16
CA VAL A 204 15.28 -9.19 -7.83
C VAL A 204 15.28 -7.74 -7.37
N ARG A 205 14.16 -7.26 -6.88
CA ARG A 205 14.01 -5.94 -6.27
C ARG A 205 13.05 -6.01 -5.08
N GLY A 206 13.28 -5.13 -4.12
CA GLY A 206 12.44 -5.07 -2.95
C GLY A 206 12.71 -3.88 -2.06
N GLU A 207 11.98 -3.84 -0.97
CA GLU A 207 12.13 -2.85 0.08
C GLU A 207 12.25 -3.56 1.43
N ALA A 208 13.11 -3.06 2.30
CA ALA A 208 13.26 -3.52 3.67
C ALA A 208 12.72 -2.45 4.61
N LEU A 209 11.82 -2.83 5.49
CA LEU A 209 11.24 -1.98 6.53
C LEU A 209 11.83 -2.38 7.87
N CYS A 210 12.44 -1.44 8.59
CA CYS A 210 12.88 -1.62 9.97
C CYS A 210 12.01 -0.75 10.87
N ILE A 211 11.35 -1.37 11.84
CA ILE A 211 10.36 -0.75 12.71
C ILE A 211 10.83 -0.95 14.14
N LEU A 212 10.95 0.13 14.90
CA LEU A 212 11.30 0.10 16.30
C LEU A 212 10.23 0.81 17.11
N SER A 213 9.77 0.19 18.21
CA SER A 213 8.82 0.82 19.11
C SER A 213 9.48 1.96 19.91
N ASP A 214 8.73 3.01 20.18
CA ASP A 214 9.23 4.18 20.93
C ASP A 214 9.65 3.80 22.35
N SER A 215 9.03 2.79 22.95
CA SER A 215 9.41 2.25 24.28
C SER A 215 10.80 1.63 24.28
N SER A 216 11.27 1.09 23.14
CA SER A 216 12.56 0.43 23.00
C SER A 216 13.75 1.40 23.08
N PHE A 217 13.57 2.67 22.69
CA PHE A 217 14.69 3.62 22.62
C PHE A 217 15.40 3.86 23.95
N GLN A 218 14.67 3.85 25.07
CA GLN A 218 15.27 4.05 26.37
C GLN A 218 16.22 2.93 26.74
N ASP A 219 15.88 1.70 26.42
CA ASP A 219 16.71 0.54 26.72
C ASP A 219 17.88 0.44 25.74
N VAL A 220 17.68 0.75 24.46
CA VAL A 220 18.76 0.85 23.47
C VAL A 220 19.78 1.94 23.88
N ALA A 221 19.32 3.09 24.36
CA ALA A 221 20.20 4.16 24.83
C ALA A 221 21.04 3.73 26.05
N LYS A 222 20.48 2.94 26.96
CA LYS A 222 21.23 2.36 28.10
C LYS A 222 22.32 1.39 27.62
N ILE A 223 21.99 0.52 26.65
CA ILE A 223 22.92 -0.45 26.08
C ILE A 223 24.09 0.26 25.40
N LEU A 224 23.82 1.36 24.70
CA LEU A 224 24.83 2.15 23.97
C LEU A 224 25.58 3.15 24.87
N ASP A 225 25.31 3.18 26.19
CA ASP A 225 25.88 4.15 27.16
C ASP A 225 25.71 5.62 26.70
N ILE A 226 24.58 5.94 26.08
CA ILE A 226 24.25 7.30 25.64
C ILE A 226 23.95 8.15 26.90
N LYS A 227 24.80 9.17 27.11
CA LYS A 227 24.66 10.09 28.26
C LYS A 227 23.82 11.28 27.88
N GLY A 228 22.69 11.47 28.54
CA GLY A 228 21.78 12.61 28.39
C GLY A 228 20.36 12.22 28.07
N GLU A 229 19.54 13.20 27.71
CA GLU A 229 18.18 12.94 27.21
C GLU A 229 18.27 12.39 25.79
N VAL A 230 17.53 11.30 25.55
CA VAL A 230 17.40 10.70 24.20
C VAL A 230 16.37 11.51 23.45
N ASP A 231 16.83 12.49 22.69
CA ASP A 231 15.98 13.31 21.84
C ASP A 231 15.63 12.57 20.52
N ASP A 232 14.73 13.15 19.75
CA ASP A 232 14.26 12.59 18.48
C ASP A 232 15.39 12.36 17.47
N GLN A 233 16.44 13.17 17.52
CA GLN A 233 17.58 13.04 16.61
C GLN A 233 18.45 11.84 16.99
N ILE A 234 18.72 11.64 18.27
CA ILE A 234 19.49 10.48 18.77
C ILE A 234 18.70 9.18 18.50
N GLN A 235 17.39 9.20 18.72
CA GLN A 235 16.54 8.03 18.40
C GLN A 235 16.62 7.67 16.93
N LEU A 236 16.58 8.66 16.05
CA LEU A 236 16.67 8.44 14.61
C LEU A 236 18.05 7.91 14.20
N GLU A 237 19.14 8.44 14.75
CA GLU A 237 20.51 7.94 14.51
C GLU A 237 20.64 6.48 14.92
N VAL A 238 20.17 6.12 16.12
CA VAL A 238 20.17 4.74 16.63
C VAL A 238 19.39 3.80 15.69
N LEU A 239 18.21 4.20 15.28
CA LEU A 239 17.40 3.38 14.37
C LEU A 239 18.07 3.23 13.00
N MET A 240 18.63 4.30 12.45
CA MET A 240 19.32 4.26 11.15
C MET A 240 20.53 3.32 11.18
N ASP A 241 21.31 3.33 12.26
CA ASP A 241 22.45 2.44 12.44
C ASP A 241 22.01 0.99 12.61
N ALA A 242 21.01 0.73 13.46
CA ALA A 242 20.43 -0.60 13.65
C ALA A 242 19.83 -1.14 12.35
N ALA A 243 19.03 -0.35 11.65
CA ALA A 243 18.45 -0.71 10.38
C ALA A 243 19.50 -1.04 9.32
N SER A 244 20.55 -0.24 9.21
CA SER A 244 21.65 -0.47 8.27
C SER A 244 22.38 -1.79 8.52
N ILE A 245 22.60 -2.12 9.79
CA ILE A 245 23.26 -3.39 10.18
C ILE A 245 22.33 -4.58 9.89
N LEU A 246 21.09 -4.53 10.36
CA LEU A 246 20.14 -5.63 10.22
C LEU A 246 19.81 -5.88 8.76
N ILE A 247 19.42 -4.85 8.03
CA ILE A 247 19.08 -4.95 6.59
C ILE A 247 20.29 -5.43 5.80
N GLY A 248 21.44 -4.80 6.01
CA GLY A 248 22.66 -5.12 5.27
C GLY A 248 23.11 -6.56 5.48
N THR A 249 23.10 -7.04 6.73
CA THR A 249 23.54 -8.40 7.05
C THR A 249 22.53 -9.45 6.61
N CYS A 250 21.23 -9.22 6.81
CA CYS A 250 20.16 -10.11 6.32
C CYS A 250 20.18 -10.24 4.80
N LEU A 251 20.23 -9.12 4.07
CA LEU A 251 20.31 -9.15 2.62
C LEU A 251 21.57 -9.82 2.10
N SER A 252 22.73 -9.63 2.78
CA SER A 252 23.96 -10.31 2.42
C SER A 252 23.88 -11.82 2.67
N GLY A 253 23.25 -12.22 3.78
CA GLY A 253 23.00 -13.63 4.09
C GLY A 253 22.11 -14.29 3.05
N LEU A 254 20.97 -13.69 2.73
CA LEU A 254 20.05 -14.16 1.69
C LEU A 254 20.73 -14.21 0.30
N ALA A 255 21.51 -13.18 -0.04
CA ALA A 255 22.24 -13.12 -1.29
C ALA A 255 23.24 -14.28 -1.43
N ASN A 256 23.95 -14.60 -0.36
CA ASN A 256 24.91 -15.71 -0.35
C ASN A 256 24.22 -17.07 -0.54
N GLN A 257 23.06 -17.28 0.08
CA GLN A 257 22.30 -18.54 -0.05
C GLN A 257 21.72 -18.71 -1.48
N MET A 258 21.34 -17.63 -2.12
CA MET A 258 20.75 -17.64 -3.47
C MET A 258 21.75 -17.38 -4.60
N ASP A 259 23.06 -17.29 -4.32
CA ASP A 259 24.07 -16.86 -5.29
C ASP A 259 23.65 -15.57 -6.04
N LEU A 260 23.26 -14.56 -5.28
CA LEU A 260 22.87 -13.24 -5.75
C LEU A 260 23.78 -12.16 -5.15
N LYS A 261 23.64 -10.93 -5.65
CA LYS A 261 24.24 -9.74 -5.06
C LYS A 261 23.20 -8.63 -5.02
N PHE A 262 22.97 -8.08 -3.85
CA PHE A 262 22.11 -6.93 -3.68
C PHE A 262 22.91 -5.64 -3.52
N SER A 263 22.51 -4.61 -4.24
CA SER A 263 22.87 -3.22 -3.95
C SER A 263 21.73 -2.59 -3.14
N GLN A 264 22.11 -1.79 -2.16
CA GLN A 264 21.17 -1.13 -1.25
C GLN A 264 21.14 0.37 -1.55
N GLY A 265 19.94 0.95 -1.52
CA GLY A 265 19.73 2.39 -1.59
C GLY A 265 20.07 3.07 -0.26
N HIS A 266 19.81 4.37 -0.19
CA HIS A 266 19.86 5.09 1.07
C HIS A 266 18.59 4.83 1.90
N PRO A 267 18.70 4.64 3.22
CA PRO A 267 17.54 4.50 4.08
C PRO A 267 16.74 5.81 4.14
N ILE A 268 15.43 5.68 4.19
CA ILE A 268 14.47 6.79 4.21
C ILE A 268 13.56 6.61 5.43
N VAL A 269 13.38 7.67 6.20
CA VAL A 269 12.45 7.69 7.33
C VAL A 269 11.03 7.72 6.79
N LEU A 270 10.22 6.72 7.11
CA LEU A 270 8.80 6.66 6.75
C LEU A 270 7.92 7.43 7.73
N GLY A 271 8.26 7.41 9.00
CA GLY A 271 7.56 8.10 10.06
C GLY A 271 8.30 7.98 11.38
N GLN A 272 8.18 9.00 12.23
CA GLN A 272 8.73 9.03 13.58
C GLN A 272 7.58 9.33 14.56
N HIS A 273 7.50 8.54 15.64
CA HIS A 273 6.43 8.62 16.64
C HIS A 273 5.03 8.53 16.05
N ARG A 274 4.85 7.68 15.04
CA ARG A 274 3.59 7.48 14.32
C ARG A 274 2.91 6.18 14.72
N ASN A 275 1.60 6.12 14.49
CA ASN A 275 0.90 4.85 14.47
C ASN A 275 1.30 4.08 13.20
N ILE A 276 1.53 2.78 13.33
CA ILE A 276 1.95 1.92 12.20
C ILE A 276 0.95 2.01 11.03
N ASN A 277 -0.34 2.10 11.32
CA ASN A 277 -1.39 2.23 10.32
C ASN A 277 -1.25 3.51 9.47
N GLU A 278 -0.82 4.63 10.07
CA GLU A 278 -0.56 5.87 9.33
C GLU A 278 0.62 5.71 8.36
N ILE A 279 1.65 4.98 8.78
CA ILE A 279 2.84 4.72 7.95
C ILE A 279 2.47 3.87 6.74
N ILE A 280 1.64 2.84 6.93
CA ILE A 280 1.17 1.96 5.86
C ILE A 280 0.29 2.74 4.86
N GLU A 281 -0.71 3.48 5.36
CA GLU A 281 -1.61 4.27 4.52
C GLU A 281 -0.85 5.26 3.62
N MET A 282 0.20 5.89 4.13
CA MET A 282 1.03 6.82 3.36
C MET A 282 1.83 6.14 2.23
N ASN A 283 2.03 4.83 2.30
CA ASN A 283 2.90 4.07 1.38
C ASN A 283 2.16 3.01 0.55
N LYS A 284 0.85 2.84 0.70
CA LYS A 284 0.00 1.84 0.02
C LYS A 284 0.20 1.74 -1.50
N ILE A 285 0.57 2.83 -2.18
CA ILE A 285 0.66 2.89 -3.64
C ILE A 285 1.85 2.09 -4.21
N LYS A 286 2.82 1.73 -3.37
CA LYS A 286 4.07 1.11 -3.83
C LYS A 286 4.03 -0.41 -3.88
N TRP A 287 3.19 -1.05 -3.09
CA TRP A 287 3.21 -2.49 -2.88
C TRP A 287 1.94 -3.12 -3.44
N ARG A 288 2.09 -4.02 -4.40
CA ARG A 288 1.05 -4.93 -4.86
C ARG A 288 1.26 -6.28 -4.18
N ARG A 289 0.99 -7.38 -4.87
CA ARG A 289 1.31 -8.72 -4.40
C ARG A 289 2.82 -8.85 -4.15
N THR A 290 3.22 -9.38 -2.98
CA THR A 290 4.58 -9.28 -2.47
C THR A 290 4.92 -10.50 -1.64
N LEU A 291 6.11 -11.06 -1.83
CA LEU A 291 6.67 -12.00 -0.85
C LEU A 291 7.17 -11.18 0.34
N ALA A 292 6.56 -11.39 1.50
CA ALA A 292 6.97 -10.77 2.76
C ALA A 292 7.71 -11.78 3.64
N ILE A 293 8.85 -11.37 4.15
CA ILE A 293 9.63 -12.08 5.15
C ILE A 293 9.72 -11.20 6.38
N GLU A 294 9.10 -11.62 7.45
CA GLU A 294 9.05 -10.90 8.72
C GLU A 294 10.04 -11.52 9.71
N LEU A 295 10.82 -10.68 10.34
CA LEU A 295 11.89 -11.00 11.26
C LEU A 295 11.78 -10.11 12.49
N SER A 296 11.47 -10.68 13.65
CA SER A 296 11.36 -9.91 14.89
C SER A 296 12.60 -10.16 15.75
N TYR A 297 13.30 -9.12 16.12
CA TYR A 297 14.50 -9.17 16.97
C TYR A 297 14.16 -8.64 18.37
N GLY A 298 14.51 -9.42 19.39
CA GLY A 298 14.47 -9.02 20.79
C GLY A 298 15.87 -8.97 21.40
N LEU A 299 16.03 -8.28 22.53
CA LEU A 299 17.26 -8.25 23.30
C LEU A 299 17.01 -8.81 24.70
N GLU A 300 17.76 -9.86 25.08
CA GLU A 300 17.60 -10.53 26.36
C GLU A 300 17.77 -9.56 27.53
N GLY A 301 16.76 -9.51 28.40
CA GLY A 301 16.75 -8.65 29.59
C GLY A 301 16.41 -7.18 29.35
N TYR A 302 16.01 -6.81 28.15
CA TYR A 302 15.60 -5.46 27.77
C TYR A 302 14.25 -5.49 27.07
N ASN A 303 13.47 -4.42 27.20
CA ASN A 303 12.21 -4.26 26.47
C ASN A 303 12.50 -3.63 25.08
N VAL A 304 13.17 -4.40 24.22
CA VAL A 304 13.51 -3.96 22.87
C VAL A 304 12.90 -4.91 21.86
N HIS A 305 12.03 -4.38 21.01
CA HIS A 305 11.43 -5.10 19.89
C HIS A 305 11.71 -4.31 18.61
N CYS A 306 12.36 -4.98 17.67
CA CYS A 306 12.70 -4.44 16.37
C CYS A 306 12.24 -5.41 15.28
N ASP A 307 11.27 -4.98 14.49
CA ASP A 307 10.74 -5.77 13.38
C ASP A 307 11.42 -5.34 12.08
N LEU A 308 11.97 -6.32 11.38
CA LEU A 308 12.51 -6.18 10.04
C LEU A 308 11.62 -6.95 9.06
N ILE A 309 11.07 -6.25 8.09
CA ILE A 309 10.21 -6.84 7.07
C ILE A 309 10.88 -6.65 5.70
N LEU A 310 11.16 -7.75 5.02
CA LEU A 310 11.68 -7.75 3.66
C LEU A 310 10.52 -8.01 2.69
N LEU A 311 10.29 -7.06 1.79
CA LEU A 311 9.23 -7.11 0.79
C LEU A 311 9.86 -7.28 -0.60
N PHE A 312 9.58 -8.39 -1.28
CA PHE A 312 10.07 -8.66 -2.63
C PHE A 312 8.92 -8.53 -3.63
N THR A 313 9.14 -7.83 -4.71
CA THR A 313 8.12 -7.65 -5.75
C THR A 313 7.75 -8.98 -6.41
N GLU A 314 6.54 -9.09 -6.91
CA GLU A 314 6.04 -10.28 -7.61
C GLU A 314 6.98 -10.73 -8.73
N ASP A 315 7.47 -9.79 -9.56
CA ASP A 315 8.43 -10.07 -10.63
C ASP A 315 9.75 -10.71 -10.15
N SER A 316 10.09 -10.54 -8.87
CA SER A 316 11.32 -11.09 -8.27
C SER A 316 11.21 -12.58 -7.99
N MET A 317 10.01 -13.08 -7.76
CA MET A 317 9.76 -14.45 -7.30
C MET A 317 10.23 -15.50 -8.30
N ASP A 318 10.03 -15.28 -9.60
CA ASP A 318 10.52 -16.20 -10.63
C ASP A 318 12.03 -16.41 -10.57
N THR A 319 12.78 -15.34 -10.33
CA THR A 319 14.23 -15.41 -10.21
C THR A 319 14.65 -16.09 -8.90
N MET A 320 14.00 -15.72 -7.80
CA MET A 320 14.26 -16.28 -6.48
C MET A 320 13.94 -17.77 -6.43
N ASN A 321 12.77 -18.19 -6.93
CA ASN A 321 12.38 -19.60 -6.97
C ASN A 321 13.33 -20.44 -7.84
N LYS A 322 13.79 -19.93 -8.99
CA LYS A 322 14.81 -20.60 -9.81
C LYS A 322 16.14 -20.77 -9.08
N LYS A 323 16.50 -19.82 -8.23
CA LYS A 323 17.73 -19.89 -7.44
C LYS A 323 17.62 -20.86 -6.25
N LEU A 324 16.40 -21.04 -5.75
CA LEU A 324 16.12 -22.01 -4.68
C LEU A 324 15.90 -23.44 -5.18
N ALA A 325 15.50 -23.61 -6.44
CA ALA A 325 15.20 -24.93 -7.01
C ALA A 325 16.35 -25.94 -6.85
N HIS A 326 17.61 -25.48 -6.88
CA HIS A 326 18.76 -26.34 -6.64
C HIS A 326 18.87 -26.86 -5.19
N LEU A 327 18.25 -26.19 -4.24
CA LEU A 327 18.20 -26.66 -2.85
C LEU A 327 17.12 -27.73 -2.65
N LEU A 328 16.14 -27.80 -3.55
CA LEU A 328 15.06 -28.80 -3.54
C LEU A 328 15.43 -30.06 -4.32
N GLU A 329 16.42 -30.00 -5.22
CA GLU A 329 16.84 -31.15 -6.06
C GLU A 329 17.90 -32.03 -5.37
N ASP A 330 18.49 -31.62 -4.26
CA ASP A 330 19.55 -32.35 -3.53
C ASP A 330 19.03 -33.26 -2.40
N GLU A 331 17.69 -33.51 -2.31
CA GLU A 331 17.07 -34.58 -1.53
C GLU A 331 16.70 -35.75 -2.48
#